data_edfd809cfc26de797ce279d2a497d189
#
_entry.id   edfd809cfc26de797ce279d2a497d189
#
_cell.length_a   1.000
_cell.length_b   1.000
_cell.length_c   1.000
_cell.angle_alpha   90.00
_cell.angle_beta   90.00
_cell.angle_gamma   90.00
#
_symmetry.space_group_name_H-M   'P 1'
#
loop_
_entity.id
_entity.type
_entity.pdbx_description
1 polymer ?
#
loop_
_entity_poly.entity_id
_entity_poly.type
_entity_poly.pdbx_seq_one_letter_code
_entity_poly.pdbx_strand_id
1 'polypeptide(L)'
;MMKRHVIEHGRRTLIASTLIALMVGCGSDNKNNDDNEGVNKPPVAGSLSVVALIGEETAIDVLAESSDPEGGELTLSEAKVVNGIGEVRVQDDQLWFESDVYGIAQIEYVILDDHSNEGRAKVDVEVKASLRDYVGTETCLGCHTDKASFQETGHNFKFSKVENDQMPEFPFMTMEGIFDHLEGVENSLGAPKSWADVSYVLGGYQRQGILLDKNGYMVNGTKAMVDVVPTGGVITADRMVPFAPGAGADAMPYKCGSCHNTGWRDYTSEPGDHRNRHRQDDLIGMEGTFALPGVQCEACHGAGSEHAKQPSKDNITRKAEGRLTADLTALNMAYGEPVACGECHTKEGERYYPSYQTPYNADFGGDTIGGRYKEYFEEGRTAGDALMAIDPDTGVPSGSKRHLHCADCHNPHLSTNFQDKPGHEKALITECQDCHGNKEFADGATKVHAVVADCTDCHMPINSHLFKIDLSEPSDSPYHFSKDGKFRQPWLRPSQSCKACHAEDYDDRASRVERIHR
;
A
#
# COMPACT_ATOMS: atom_id res chain seq x y z
N MET A 1 -38.43 40.33 -8.12
CA MET A 1 -37.67 40.44 -9.38
C MET A 1 -36.24 39.94 -9.10
N MET A 2 -35.98 38.67 -9.31
CA MET A 2 -34.64 38.07 -9.20
C MET A 2 -34.24 37.54 -10.57
N LYS A 3 -33.18 38.06 -11.13
CA LYS A 3 -32.62 37.65 -12.42
C LYS A 3 -31.84 36.36 -12.21
N ARG A 4 -32.23 35.30 -12.94
CA ARG A 4 -31.45 34.06 -13.08
C ARG A 4 -30.23 34.34 -13.98
N HIS A 5 -29.04 34.07 -13.48
CA HIS A 5 -27.84 33.96 -14.31
C HIS A 5 -27.72 32.51 -14.79
N VAL A 6 -27.70 32.34 -16.08
CA VAL A 6 -27.36 31.10 -16.77
C VAL A 6 -25.82 31.07 -16.86
N ILE A 7 -25.20 30.04 -16.32
CA ILE A 7 -23.78 29.80 -16.48
C ILE A 7 -23.61 28.84 -17.67
N GLU A 8 -23.05 29.36 -18.75
CA GLU A 8 -22.61 28.56 -19.89
C GLU A 8 -21.38 27.73 -19.52
N HIS A 9 -21.50 26.42 -19.74
CA HIS A 9 -20.36 25.49 -19.61
C HIS A 9 -19.45 25.62 -20.82
N GLY A 10 -18.30 26.23 -20.61
CA GLY A 10 -17.25 26.31 -21.62
C GLY A 10 -16.61 24.94 -21.85
N ARG A 11 -16.77 24.40 -23.05
CA ARG A 11 -16.04 23.24 -23.56
C ARG A 11 -14.55 23.59 -23.65
N ARG A 12 -13.73 22.89 -22.90
CA ARG A 12 -12.26 22.94 -23.09
C ARG A 12 -11.87 21.91 -24.15
N THR A 13 -11.50 22.41 -25.31
CA THR A 13 -10.92 21.64 -26.40
C THR A 13 -9.48 21.26 -26.05
N LEU A 14 -9.18 19.96 -25.96
CA LEU A 14 -7.81 19.48 -25.91
C LEU A 14 -7.18 19.61 -27.29
N ILE A 15 -6.07 20.35 -27.37
CA ILE A 15 -5.27 20.47 -28.60
C ILE A 15 -4.28 19.30 -28.62
N ALA A 16 -4.51 18.33 -29.51
CA ALA A 16 -3.53 17.31 -29.85
C ALA A 16 -2.50 17.90 -30.82
N SER A 17 -1.22 17.82 -30.48
CA SER A 17 -0.12 18.28 -31.35
C SER A 17 0.20 17.23 -32.39
N THR A 18 -0.18 17.50 -33.64
CA THR A 18 0.09 16.66 -34.80
C THR A 18 1.47 16.96 -35.38
N LEU A 19 2.33 15.95 -35.43
CA LEU A 19 3.59 16.01 -36.21
C LEU A 19 3.28 15.56 -37.65
N ILE A 20 3.30 16.51 -38.58
CA ILE A 20 3.13 16.22 -40.02
C ILE A 20 4.49 15.90 -40.61
N ALA A 21 4.68 14.69 -41.11
CA ALA A 21 5.81 14.34 -41.99
C ALA A 21 5.40 14.53 -43.46
N LEU A 22 5.94 15.57 -44.09
CA LEU A 22 5.78 15.78 -45.53
C LEU A 22 6.72 14.84 -46.32
N MET A 23 6.13 13.95 -47.08
CA MET A 23 6.84 13.26 -48.18
C MET A 23 6.41 13.89 -49.52
N VAL A 24 7.36 14.54 -50.14
CA VAL A 24 7.20 15.07 -51.52
C VAL A 24 7.63 13.98 -52.50
N GLY A 25 6.71 13.45 -53.24
CA GLY A 25 6.99 12.55 -54.39
C GLY A 25 6.61 13.24 -55.68
N CYS A 26 7.58 13.54 -56.54
CA CYS A 26 7.38 13.93 -57.92
C CYS A 26 7.04 12.69 -58.77
N GLY A 27 5.94 12.70 -59.48
CA GLY A 27 5.60 11.70 -60.48
C GLY A 27 5.03 12.37 -61.72
N SER A 28 5.60 12.07 -62.86
CA SER A 28 5.37 12.62 -64.19
C SER A 28 4.08 12.19 -64.80
N ASP A 29 3.44 13.11 -65.50
CA ASP A 29 2.26 12.92 -66.33
C ASP A 29 2.47 11.83 -67.41
N ASN A 30 1.56 10.90 -67.45
CA ASN A 30 1.27 10.10 -68.65
C ASN A 30 -0.25 9.98 -68.82
N LYS A 31 -0.78 10.71 -69.81
CA LYS A 31 -2.16 10.60 -70.22
C LYS A 31 -2.34 9.29 -71.00
N ASN A 32 -3.05 8.34 -70.43
CA ASN A 32 -3.76 7.33 -71.20
C ASN A 32 -5.20 7.31 -70.67
N ASN A 33 -6.13 7.57 -71.60
CA ASN A 33 -7.54 7.29 -71.43
C ASN A 33 -7.70 5.77 -71.34
N ASP A 34 -8.11 5.30 -70.18
CA ASP A 34 -8.80 4.06 -70.02
C ASP A 34 -10.02 4.32 -69.17
N ASP A 35 -11.19 4.04 -69.72
CA ASP A 35 -12.46 3.99 -69.01
C ASP A 35 -12.39 2.80 -68.03
N ASN A 36 -11.80 3.04 -66.88
CA ASN A 36 -11.87 2.15 -65.74
C ASN A 36 -12.86 2.78 -64.79
N GLU A 37 -14.11 2.32 -64.81
CA GLU A 37 -15.04 2.56 -63.70
C GLU A 37 -14.28 2.15 -62.43
N GLY A 38 -13.96 3.13 -61.56
CA GLY A 38 -13.09 2.94 -60.42
C GLY A 38 -13.57 1.79 -59.56
N VAL A 39 -12.77 0.75 -59.49
CA VAL A 39 -13.00 -0.33 -58.52
C VAL A 39 -12.84 0.30 -57.15
N ASN A 40 -13.98 0.38 -56.42
CA ASN A 40 -13.98 0.89 -55.05
C ASN A 40 -12.98 0.10 -54.18
N LYS A 41 -12.10 0.79 -53.44
CA LYS A 41 -11.09 0.19 -52.59
C LYS A 41 -11.58 0.18 -51.16
N PRO A 42 -11.19 -0.84 -50.36
CA PRO A 42 -11.54 -0.87 -48.95
C PRO A 42 -11.03 0.38 -48.21
N PRO A 43 -11.76 0.83 -47.19
CA PRO A 43 -11.33 1.93 -46.37
C PRO A 43 -10.10 1.58 -45.54
N VAL A 44 -9.31 2.59 -45.21
CA VAL A 44 -8.10 2.47 -44.38
C VAL A 44 -8.45 2.85 -42.97
N ALA A 45 -8.53 1.86 -42.07
CA ALA A 45 -8.75 2.06 -40.65
C ALA A 45 -7.45 2.49 -39.93
N GLY A 46 -7.52 3.50 -39.10
CA GLY A 46 -6.38 4.05 -38.33
C GLY A 46 -6.14 3.32 -37.01
N SER A 47 -4.88 3.15 -36.64
CA SER A 47 -4.53 2.65 -35.29
C SER A 47 -4.35 3.81 -34.32
N LEU A 48 -4.89 3.65 -33.12
CA LEU A 48 -4.87 4.68 -32.07
C LEU A 48 -4.31 4.13 -30.75
N SER A 49 -3.80 5.06 -29.93
CA SER A 49 -3.52 4.80 -28.52
C SER A 49 -4.28 5.79 -27.67
N VAL A 50 -5.05 5.30 -26.71
CA VAL A 50 -5.96 6.09 -25.88
C VAL A 50 -5.71 5.79 -24.41
N VAL A 51 -5.85 6.81 -23.55
CA VAL A 51 -5.87 6.65 -22.11
C VAL A 51 -7.32 6.74 -21.65
N ALA A 52 -7.80 5.68 -21.00
CA ALA A 52 -9.08 5.63 -20.31
C ALA A 52 -8.88 5.70 -18.78
N LEU A 53 -9.91 6.06 -18.06
CA LEU A 53 -9.90 6.08 -16.59
C LEU A 53 -10.78 4.94 -16.07
N ILE A 54 -10.34 4.34 -14.97
CA ILE A 54 -11.10 3.27 -14.30
C ILE A 54 -12.49 3.78 -13.87
N GLY A 55 -13.52 2.97 -14.13
CA GLY A 55 -14.91 3.30 -13.78
C GLY A 55 -15.54 4.44 -14.59
N GLU A 56 -14.85 4.95 -15.63
CA GLU A 56 -15.39 5.98 -16.52
C GLU A 56 -15.54 5.44 -17.95
N GLU A 57 -16.68 5.75 -18.57
CA GLU A 57 -16.86 5.48 -19.99
C GLU A 57 -16.01 6.44 -20.83
N THR A 58 -15.21 5.91 -21.73
CA THR A 58 -14.34 6.66 -22.63
C THR A 58 -14.83 6.53 -24.07
N ALA A 59 -15.21 7.65 -24.67
CA ALA A 59 -15.55 7.71 -26.09
C ALA A 59 -14.28 7.79 -26.94
N ILE A 60 -14.17 6.97 -27.97
CA ILE A 60 -13.03 6.89 -28.87
C ILE A 60 -13.54 7.07 -30.30
N ASP A 61 -13.15 8.17 -30.93
CA ASP A 61 -13.48 8.47 -32.31
C ASP A 61 -12.44 7.86 -33.25
N VAL A 62 -12.72 6.64 -33.71
CA VAL A 62 -11.84 5.91 -34.63
C VAL A 62 -12.02 6.34 -36.09
N LEU A 63 -13.15 6.96 -36.43
CA LEU A 63 -13.40 7.43 -37.79
C LEU A 63 -12.57 8.66 -38.13
N ALA A 64 -12.25 9.50 -37.12
CA ALA A 64 -11.37 10.66 -37.31
C ALA A 64 -9.96 10.32 -37.81
N GLU A 65 -9.48 9.10 -37.49
CA GLU A 65 -8.15 8.61 -37.90
C GLU A 65 -8.22 7.60 -39.05
N SER A 66 -9.41 7.44 -39.64
CA SER A 66 -9.66 6.54 -40.74
C SER A 66 -9.95 7.31 -42.05
N SER A 67 -9.76 6.71 -43.18
CA SER A 67 -10.00 7.34 -44.48
C SER A 67 -10.51 6.36 -45.53
N ASP A 68 -11.36 6.86 -46.41
CA ASP A 68 -11.73 6.18 -47.63
C ASP A 68 -10.86 6.70 -48.79
N PRO A 69 -10.24 5.83 -49.60
CA PRO A 69 -9.40 6.23 -50.73
C PRO A 69 -10.15 7.04 -51.79
N GLU A 70 -11.43 6.82 -51.95
CA GLU A 70 -12.31 7.51 -52.87
C GLU A 70 -13.03 8.72 -52.24
N GLY A 71 -12.91 8.87 -50.90
CA GLY A 71 -13.53 9.97 -50.15
C GLY A 71 -14.99 9.71 -49.77
N GLY A 72 -15.41 8.43 -49.75
CA GLY A 72 -16.74 7.99 -49.33
C GLY A 72 -16.98 8.18 -47.82
N GLU A 73 -18.23 8.05 -47.42
CA GLU A 73 -18.64 8.11 -46.03
C GLU A 73 -18.26 6.80 -45.31
N LEU A 74 -17.73 6.92 -44.09
CA LEU A 74 -17.34 5.79 -43.27
C LEU A 74 -18.32 5.59 -42.11
N THR A 75 -18.61 4.33 -41.81
CA THR A 75 -19.40 3.92 -40.64
C THR A 75 -18.66 2.92 -39.79
N LEU A 76 -18.88 2.96 -38.46
CA LEU A 76 -18.31 2.00 -37.53
C LEU A 76 -19.26 0.81 -37.35
N SER A 77 -18.83 -0.38 -37.75
CA SER A 77 -19.68 -1.59 -37.79
C SER A 77 -19.54 -2.46 -36.53
N GLU A 78 -18.32 -2.80 -36.14
CA GLU A 78 -18.07 -3.74 -35.07
C GLU A 78 -16.85 -3.31 -34.23
N ALA A 79 -16.87 -3.68 -32.96
CA ALA A 79 -15.70 -3.60 -32.08
C ALA A 79 -15.72 -4.70 -31.02
N LYS A 80 -14.54 -5.17 -30.65
CA LYS A 80 -14.36 -6.16 -29.59
C LYS A 80 -13.01 -5.99 -28.89
N VAL A 81 -12.96 -6.23 -27.61
CA VAL A 81 -11.70 -6.39 -26.89
C VAL A 81 -11.09 -7.73 -27.30
N VAL A 82 -9.91 -7.70 -27.92
CA VAL A 82 -9.20 -8.91 -28.40
C VAL A 82 -8.11 -9.33 -27.44
N ASN A 83 -7.68 -8.42 -26.57
CA ASN A 83 -6.69 -8.71 -25.53
C ASN A 83 -6.86 -7.71 -24.37
N GLY A 84 -6.65 -8.18 -23.14
CA GLY A 84 -6.63 -7.34 -21.95
C GLY A 84 -7.97 -7.24 -21.23
N ILE A 85 -8.29 -6.06 -20.73
CA ILE A 85 -9.36 -5.79 -19.78
C ILE A 85 -10.47 -4.91 -20.37
N GLY A 86 -11.60 -4.86 -19.68
CA GLY A 86 -12.71 -3.95 -19.99
C GLY A 86 -13.66 -4.47 -21.06
N GLU A 87 -14.67 -3.66 -21.33
CA GLU A 87 -15.73 -3.92 -22.30
C GLU A 87 -15.81 -2.78 -23.32
N VAL A 88 -16.22 -3.08 -24.54
CA VAL A 88 -16.41 -2.11 -25.60
C VAL A 88 -17.76 -2.29 -26.26
N ARG A 89 -18.41 -1.19 -26.59
CA ARG A 89 -19.62 -1.16 -27.41
C ARG A 89 -19.51 -0.10 -28.50
N VAL A 90 -20.24 -0.30 -29.59
CA VAL A 90 -20.40 0.67 -30.67
C VAL A 90 -21.72 1.41 -30.47
N GLN A 91 -21.68 2.72 -30.46
CA GLN A 91 -22.87 3.56 -30.39
C GLN A 91 -22.59 4.89 -31.07
N ASP A 92 -23.51 5.35 -31.95
CA ASP A 92 -23.44 6.62 -32.66
C ASP A 92 -22.10 6.85 -33.39
N ASP A 93 -21.63 5.82 -34.11
CA ASP A 93 -20.34 5.78 -34.83
C ASP A 93 -19.10 6.04 -33.98
N GLN A 94 -19.20 5.79 -32.69
CA GLN A 94 -18.09 5.86 -31.75
C GLN A 94 -17.91 4.55 -30.99
N LEU A 95 -16.66 4.26 -30.59
CA LEU A 95 -16.38 3.23 -29.60
C LEU A 95 -16.57 3.81 -28.22
N TRP A 96 -17.31 3.11 -27.38
CA TRP A 96 -17.42 3.39 -25.96
C TRP A 96 -16.74 2.25 -25.19
N PHE A 97 -15.69 2.60 -24.48
CA PHE A 97 -14.91 1.66 -23.68
C PHE A 97 -15.04 1.99 -22.20
N GLU A 98 -15.19 0.94 -21.38
CA GLU A 98 -15.15 1.05 -19.92
C GLU A 98 -14.40 -0.12 -19.29
N SER A 99 -13.81 0.09 -18.11
CA SER A 99 -13.18 -0.95 -17.32
C SER A 99 -13.18 -0.58 -15.84
N ASP A 100 -13.57 -1.52 -15.00
CA ASP A 100 -13.44 -1.42 -13.53
C ASP A 100 -12.06 -1.84 -13.04
N VAL A 101 -11.17 -2.23 -13.94
CA VAL A 101 -9.82 -2.69 -13.63
C VAL A 101 -8.83 -1.91 -14.48
N TYR A 102 -7.69 -1.52 -13.90
CA TYR A 102 -6.66 -0.91 -14.74
C TYR A 102 -5.76 -1.93 -15.39
N GLY A 103 -5.09 -1.45 -16.43
CA GLY A 103 -4.19 -2.25 -17.24
C GLY A 103 -4.22 -1.77 -18.68
N ILE A 104 -4.01 -2.72 -19.58
CA ILE A 104 -4.03 -2.46 -21.01
C ILE A 104 -5.16 -3.27 -21.66
N ALA A 105 -5.85 -2.66 -22.61
CA ALA A 105 -6.78 -3.34 -23.50
C ALA A 105 -6.36 -3.12 -24.94
N GLN A 106 -6.61 -4.09 -25.78
CA GLN A 106 -6.51 -3.94 -27.22
C GLN A 106 -7.87 -4.24 -27.83
N ILE A 107 -8.43 -3.24 -28.52
CA ILE A 107 -9.71 -3.31 -29.19
C ILE A 107 -9.45 -3.47 -30.68
N GLU A 108 -10.02 -4.49 -31.29
CA GLU A 108 -10.12 -4.59 -32.75
C GLU A 108 -11.46 -4.01 -33.17
N TYR A 109 -11.45 -3.19 -34.23
CA TYR A 109 -12.67 -2.59 -34.76
C TYR A 109 -12.74 -2.69 -36.29
N VAL A 110 -13.95 -2.56 -36.84
CA VAL A 110 -14.27 -2.69 -38.28
C VAL A 110 -15.02 -1.44 -38.69
N ILE A 111 -14.55 -0.81 -39.76
CA ILE A 111 -15.27 0.25 -40.47
C ILE A 111 -15.73 -0.23 -41.84
N LEU A 112 -16.79 0.35 -42.32
CA LEU A 112 -17.34 0.11 -43.65
C LEU A 112 -17.36 1.40 -44.44
N ASP A 113 -17.10 1.30 -45.75
CA ASP A 113 -17.40 2.34 -46.72
C ASP A 113 -18.87 2.27 -47.18
N ASP A 114 -19.29 3.18 -48.06
CA ASP A 114 -20.62 3.24 -48.64
C ASP A 114 -20.95 2.06 -49.61
N HIS A 115 -19.93 1.25 -49.95
CA HIS A 115 -20.05 0.02 -50.71
C HIS A 115 -19.93 -1.25 -49.88
N SER A 116 -19.87 -1.10 -48.55
CA SER A 116 -19.74 -2.21 -47.59
C SER A 116 -18.40 -2.97 -47.66
N ASN A 117 -17.32 -2.37 -48.17
CA ASN A 117 -15.99 -2.95 -47.99
C ASN A 117 -15.48 -2.65 -46.59
N GLU A 118 -14.74 -3.60 -46.02
CA GLU A 118 -14.26 -3.55 -44.65
C GLU A 118 -12.83 -3.01 -44.53
N GLY A 119 -12.61 -2.10 -43.58
CA GLY A 119 -11.31 -1.74 -43.04
C GLY A 119 -11.20 -2.19 -41.58
N ARG A 120 -10.02 -2.69 -41.18
CA ARG A 120 -9.80 -3.19 -39.81
C ARG A 120 -8.55 -2.55 -39.21
N ALA A 121 -8.62 -2.14 -37.95
CA ALA A 121 -7.46 -1.69 -37.17
C ALA A 121 -7.65 -1.98 -35.69
N LYS A 122 -6.70 -1.50 -34.91
CA LYS A 122 -6.70 -1.70 -33.46
C LYS A 122 -6.53 -0.39 -32.71
N VAL A 123 -7.16 -0.33 -31.55
CA VAL A 123 -6.95 0.70 -30.55
C VAL A 123 -6.26 0.06 -29.35
N ASP A 124 -5.13 0.61 -28.96
CA ASP A 124 -4.47 0.26 -27.70
C ASP A 124 -4.98 1.22 -26.62
N VAL A 125 -5.61 0.68 -25.56
CA VAL A 125 -6.16 1.46 -24.46
C VAL A 125 -5.32 1.21 -23.21
N GLU A 126 -4.78 2.27 -22.62
CA GLU A 126 -4.18 2.24 -21.30
C GLU A 126 -5.21 2.75 -20.28
N VAL A 127 -5.75 1.84 -19.45
CA VAL A 127 -6.65 2.21 -18.36
C VAL A 127 -5.84 2.62 -17.16
N LYS A 128 -5.94 3.88 -16.77
CA LYS A 128 -5.27 4.44 -15.59
C LYS A 128 -6.26 4.68 -14.47
N ALA A 129 -5.81 4.47 -13.25
CA ALA A 129 -6.51 5.05 -12.12
C ALA A 129 -6.39 6.57 -12.22
N SER A 130 -7.49 7.25 -11.98
CA SER A 130 -7.44 8.69 -11.85
C SER A 130 -6.73 9.03 -10.54
N LEU A 131 -5.49 9.54 -10.62
CA LEU A 131 -4.83 10.16 -9.44
C LEU A 131 -5.63 11.36 -8.93
N ARG A 132 -6.64 11.81 -9.69
CA ARG A 132 -7.56 12.88 -9.29
C ARG A 132 -8.48 12.47 -8.15
N ASP A 133 -8.61 11.17 -7.88
CA ASP A 133 -9.44 10.67 -6.80
C ASP A 133 -8.79 10.87 -5.43
N TYR A 134 -7.48 10.99 -5.37
CA TYR A 134 -6.72 11.29 -4.17
C TYR A 134 -6.42 12.79 -4.07
N VAL A 135 -6.78 13.37 -2.94
CA VAL A 135 -6.66 14.83 -2.70
C VAL A 135 -5.59 15.19 -1.67
N GLY A 136 -5.08 14.21 -0.93
CA GLY A 136 -4.05 14.37 0.08
C GLY A 136 -4.53 14.90 1.43
N THR A 137 -3.71 14.67 2.45
CA THR A 137 -4.01 15.02 3.85
C THR A 137 -4.31 16.52 4.03
N GLU A 138 -3.58 17.41 3.35
CA GLU A 138 -3.79 18.86 3.46
C GLU A 138 -5.22 19.28 3.07
N THR A 139 -5.78 18.70 2.00
CA THR A 139 -7.16 18.97 1.59
C THR A 139 -8.15 18.54 2.67
N CYS A 140 -7.92 17.38 3.28
CA CYS A 140 -8.76 16.85 4.35
C CYS A 140 -8.72 17.76 5.59
N LEU A 141 -7.53 18.19 5.98
CA LEU A 141 -7.31 19.06 7.14
C LEU A 141 -7.87 20.47 6.95
N GLY A 142 -8.14 20.92 5.73
CA GLY A 142 -8.84 22.15 5.46
C GLY A 142 -10.22 22.23 6.11
N CYS A 143 -10.87 21.06 6.33
CA CYS A 143 -12.15 20.95 7.02
C CYS A 143 -12.03 20.17 8.35
N HIS A 144 -11.20 19.16 8.42
CA HIS A 144 -10.99 18.29 9.58
C HIS A 144 -9.81 18.76 10.46
N THR A 145 -9.81 20.04 10.85
CA THR A 145 -8.72 20.66 11.61
C THR A 145 -8.44 19.99 12.98
N ASP A 146 -9.45 19.31 13.54
CA ASP A 146 -9.32 18.53 14.77
C ASP A 146 -8.48 17.24 14.59
N LYS A 147 -8.10 16.90 13.36
CA LYS A 147 -7.24 15.76 13.04
C LYS A 147 -5.81 16.18 12.66
N ALA A 148 -5.43 17.44 12.87
CA ALA A 148 -4.12 17.95 12.47
C ALA A 148 -2.95 17.15 13.06
N SER A 149 -3.08 16.63 14.29
CA SER A 149 -2.05 15.77 14.92
C SER A 149 -1.75 14.50 14.13
N PHE A 150 -2.58 14.12 13.17
CA PHE A 150 -2.29 12.99 12.28
C PHE A 150 -1.00 13.22 11.46
N GLN A 151 -0.71 14.46 11.08
CA GLN A 151 0.51 14.80 10.34
C GLN A 151 1.79 14.48 11.13
N GLU A 152 1.69 14.37 12.45
CA GLU A 152 2.79 14.00 13.33
C GLU A 152 2.78 12.52 13.74
N THR A 153 1.96 11.68 13.06
CA THR A 153 1.90 10.23 13.36
C THR A 153 2.86 9.43 12.49
N GLY A 154 3.21 8.24 12.96
CA GLY A 154 4.06 7.32 12.21
C GLY A 154 3.44 6.82 10.90
N HIS A 155 2.13 6.90 10.73
CA HIS A 155 1.45 6.57 9.48
C HIS A 155 1.89 7.51 8.35
N ASN A 156 1.90 8.81 8.60
CA ASN A 156 2.31 9.81 7.62
C ASN A 156 3.78 9.62 7.17
N PHE A 157 4.65 9.15 8.07
CA PHE A 157 6.09 8.97 7.82
C PHE A 157 6.51 7.53 7.53
N LYS A 158 5.58 6.67 7.09
CA LYS A 158 5.95 5.30 6.69
C LYS A 158 6.83 5.27 5.45
N PHE A 159 6.64 6.23 4.56
CA PHE A 159 7.45 6.41 3.37
C PHE A 159 7.48 7.89 3.01
N SER A 160 8.66 8.46 2.82
CA SER A 160 8.84 9.89 2.57
C SER A 160 9.70 10.12 1.34
N LYS A 161 9.27 11.02 0.46
CA LYS A 161 10.08 11.45 -0.70
C LYS A 161 11.16 12.42 -0.23
N VAL A 162 12.37 12.29 -0.75
CA VAL A 162 13.42 13.28 -0.59
C VAL A 162 13.19 14.39 -1.60
N GLU A 163 12.92 15.59 -1.13
CA GLU A 163 12.67 16.76 -1.95
C GLU A 163 13.78 17.80 -1.78
N ASN A 164 14.14 18.48 -2.84
CA ASN A 164 15.16 19.54 -2.84
C ASN A 164 16.50 19.10 -2.22
N ASP A 165 16.84 17.80 -2.32
CA ASP A 165 18.04 17.21 -1.73
C ASP A 165 18.14 17.44 -0.21
N GLN A 166 17.00 17.45 0.49
CA GLN A 166 16.91 17.65 1.93
C GLN A 166 16.36 16.40 2.63
N MET A 167 16.78 16.20 3.87
CA MET A 167 16.21 15.18 4.74
C MET A 167 14.70 15.44 4.93
N PRO A 168 13.85 14.41 4.81
CA PRO A 168 12.46 14.55 5.23
C PRO A 168 12.36 15.01 6.69
N GLU A 169 11.50 15.97 6.98
CA GLU A 169 11.29 16.47 8.34
C GLU A 169 10.43 15.49 9.15
N PHE A 170 11.03 14.91 10.18
CA PHE A 170 10.32 14.07 11.15
C PHE A 170 10.02 14.88 12.42
N PRO A 171 8.82 14.78 13.00
CA PRO A 171 8.42 15.66 14.11
C PRO A 171 9.24 15.44 15.39
N PHE A 172 9.70 14.23 15.65
CA PHE A 172 10.31 13.88 16.94
C PHE A 172 11.68 13.22 16.81
N MET A 173 12.07 12.82 15.62
CA MET A 173 13.29 12.04 15.36
C MET A 173 14.10 12.66 14.23
N THR A 174 15.35 12.22 14.07
CA THR A 174 16.24 12.68 13.01
C THR A 174 17.18 11.57 12.54
N MET A 175 17.67 11.70 11.32
CA MET A 175 18.75 10.91 10.72
C MET A 175 19.97 11.76 10.39
N GLU A 176 20.12 12.94 11.02
CA GLU A 176 21.26 13.81 10.78
C GLU A 176 22.58 13.09 11.06
N GLY A 177 23.55 13.23 10.16
CA GLY A 177 24.86 12.55 10.25
C GLY A 177 24.88 11.12 9.72
N ILE A 178 23.79 10.58 9.15
CA ILE A 178 23.72 9.18 8.68
C ILE A 178 24.81 8.85 7.66
N PHE A 179 25.14 9.77 6.75
CA PHE A 179 26.09 9.53 5.65
C PHE A 179 27.53 9.29 6.11
N ASP A 180 27.88 9.76 7.30
CA ASP A 180 29.22 9.56 7.87
C ASP A 180 29.45 8.13 8.37
N HIS A 181 28.39 7.33 8.45
CA HIS A 181 28.39 6.03 9.11
C HIS A 181 27.90 4.87 8.24
N LEU A 182 27.46 5.12 6.99
CA LEU A 182 27.15 4.07 6.03
C LEU A 182 28.40 3.25 5.70
N GLU A 183 28.33 1.93 5.86
CA GLU A 183 29.49 1.05 5.65
C GLU A 183 29.04 -0.29 5.06
N GLY A 184 29.88 -0.84 4.15
CA GLY A 184 29.60 -2.11 3.49
C GLY A 184 28.31 -2.11 2.67
N VAL A 185 27.99 -0.97 2.07
CA VAL A 185 26.83 -0.83 1.16
C VAL A 185 27.11 -1.59 -0.13
N GLU A 186 26.13 -2.36 -0.56
CA GLU A 186 26.24 -3.28 -1.70
C GLU A 186 25.54 -2.76 -2.97
N ASN A 187 24.77 -1.66 -2.90
CA ASN A 187 24.08 -1.09 -4.06
C ASN A 187 25.06 -0.72 -5.17
N SER A 188 24.64 -0.87 -6.42
CA SER A 188 25.47 -0.56 -7.60
C SER A 188 25.90 0.91 -7.68
N LEU A 189 25.12 1.85 -7.16
CA LEU A 189 25.47 3.26 -7.05
C LEU A 189 26.43 3.55 -5.89
N GLY A 190 26.73 2.55 -5.04
CA GLY A 190 27.52 2.71 -3.83
C GLY A 190 26.77 3.36 -2.68
N ALA A 191 27.50 3.69 -1.60
CA ALA A 191 26.90 4.35 -0.44
C ALA A 191 26.52 5.80 -0.78
N PRO A 192 25.27 6.22 -0.48
CA PRO A 192 24.87 7.62 -0.53
C PRO A 192 25.79 8.51 0.32
N LYS A 193 26.10 9.70 -0.18
CA LYS A 193 26.98 10.67 0.51
C LYS A 193 26.24 11.91 0.98
N SER A 194 25.04 12.11 0.46
CA SER A 194 24.18 13.24 0.78
C SER A 194 22.73 12.90 0.44
N TRP A 195 21.81 13.74 0.81
CA TRP A 195 20.40 13.60 0.45
C TRP A 195 20.17 13.70 -1.08
N ALA A 196 21.10 14.31 -1.81
CA ALA A 196 21.07 14.32 -3.28
C ALA A 196 21.21 12.91 -3.90
N ASP A 197 21.74 11.94 -3.16
CA ASP A 197 21.90 10.55 -3.61
C ASP A 197 20.73 9.63 -3.20
N VAL A 198 19.73 10.18 -2.51
CA VAL A 198 18.59 9.45 -1.96
C VAL A 198 17.29 9.86 -2.66
N SER A 199 16.49 8.90 -3.09
CA SER A 199 15.18 9.16 -3.69
C SER A 199 14.07 9.20 -2.65
N TYR A 200 14.06 8.21 -1.74
CA TYR A 200 13.05 8.05 -0.71
C TYR A 200 13.65 7.54 0.61
N VAL A 201 12.87 7.68 1.67
CA VAL A 201 13.15 7.12 2.99
C VAL A 201 12.00 6.22 3.41
N LEU A 202 12.30 4.99 3.77
CA LEU A 202 11.37 4.05 4.38
C LEU A 202 11.53 4.11 5.90
N GLY A 203 10.47 4.50 6.62
CA GLY A 203 10.50 4.68 8.08
C GLY A 203 11.15 5.98 8.52
N GLY A 204 11.94 5.94 9.59
CA GLY A 204 12.62 7.14 10.14
C GLY A 204 11.84 7.87 11.24
N TYR A 205 10.60 7.49 11.50
CA TYR A 205 9.73 8.18 12.47
C TYR A 205 10.01 7.82 13.94
N GLN A 206 10.33 6.56 14.25
CA GLN A 206 10.44 6.10 15.64
C GLN A 206 11.66 5.21 15.91
N ARG A 207 11.87 4.20 15.10
CA ARG A 207 12.91 3.19 15.34
C ARG A 207 13.96 3.20 14.26
N GLN A 208 13.60 2.83 13.07
CA GLN A 208 14.53 2.57 11.98
C GLN A 208 14.17 3.34 10.73
N GLY A 209 15.21 3.71 9.98
CA GLY A 209 15.09 4.30 8.66
C GLY A 209 15.99 3.56 7.67
N ILE A 210 15.48 3.34 6.46
CA ILE A 210 16.20 2.77 5.32
C ILE A 210 16.13 3.77 4.19
N LEU A 211 17.29 4.10 3.61
CA LEU A 211 17.37 4.98 2.44
C LEU A 211 17.08 4.17 1.17
N LEU A 212 16.47 4.80 0.19
CA LEU A 212 16.40 4.29 -1.18
C LEU A 212 17.32 5.13 -2.05
N ASP A 213 18.17 4.47 -2.84
CA ASP A 213 19.06 5.15 -3.77
C ASP A 213 18.32 5.82 -4.94
N LYS A 214 19.05 6.48 -5.85
CA LYS A 214 18.46 7.17 -7.02
C LYS A 214 17.87 6.21 -8.07
N ASN A 215 18.11 4.93 -7.95
CA ASN A 215 17.47 3.90 -8.76
C ASN A 215 16.20 3.33 -8.08
N GLY A 216 15.92 3.70 -6.82
CA GLY A 216 14.77 3.22 -6.04
C GLY A 216 15.00 1.91 -5.31
N TYR A 217 16.25 1.41 -5.27
CA TYR A 217 16.59 0.25 -4.45
C TYR A 217 16.83 0.66 -3.00
N MET A 218 16.34 -0.14 -2.06
CA MET A 218 16.68 0.04 -0.66
C MET A 218 18.17 -0.20 -0.47
N VAL A 219 18.84 0.72 0.22
CA VAL A 219 20.27 0.62 0.53
C VAL A 219 20.49 -0.55 1.48
N ASN A 220 21.27 -1.54 1.05
CA ASN A 220 21.57 -2.76 1.82
C ASN A 220 23.05 -2.91 2.12
N GLY A 221 23.36 -3.63 3.19
CA GLY A 221 24.76 -3.84 3.63
C GLY A 221 24.89 -3.99 5.14
N THR A 222 26.15 -3.97 5.61
CA THR A 222 26.46 -4.23 7.03
C THR A 222 26.09 -3.09 7.97
N LYS A 223 26.09 -1.83 7.48
CA LYS A 223 25.62 -0.63 8.19
C LYS A 223 24.80 0.20 7.21
N ALA A 224 23.65 -0.28 6.82
CA ALA A 224 22.82 0.30 5.77
C ALA A 224 21.44 0.78 6.26
N MET A 225 21.06 0.41 7.46
CA MET A 225 19.85 0.86 8.15
C MET A 225 20.24 1.61 9.42
N VAL A 226 19.46 2.60 9.80
CA VAL A 226 19.74 3.45 10.96
C VAL A 226 18.69 3.29 12.05
N ASP A 227 19.11 3.15 13.30
CA ASP A 227 18.28 3.39 14.47
C ASP A 227 18.27 4.91 14.73
N VAL A 228 17.13 5.54 14.41
CA VAL A 228 16.98 7.01 14.51
C VAL A 228 17.14 7.53 15.94
N VAL A 229 17.49 8.80 16.07
CA VAL A 229 17.66 9.47 17.37
C VAL A 229 16.66 10.62 17.51
N PRO A 230 16.37 11.09 18.73
CA PRO A 230 15.52 12.26 18.95
C PRO A 230 16.02 13.49 18.20
N THR A 231 15.10 14.34 17.76
CA THR A 231 15.41 15.62 17.11
C THR A 231 16.39 16.45 17.91
N GLY A 232 17.42 16.98 17.26
CA GLY A 232 18.55 17.66 17.87
C GLY A 232 19.72 16.74 18.23
N GLY A 233 19.58 15.41 18.08
CA GLY A 233 20.66 14.46 18.14
C GLY A 233 21.35 14.29 16.78
N VAL A 234 22.44 13.52 16.75
CA VAL A 234 23.19 13.16 15.55
C VAL A 234 23.43 11.65 15.56
N ILE A 235 23.29 11.01 14.41
CA ILE A 235 23.55 9.59 14.25
C ILE A 235 25.04 9.29 14.54
N THR A 236 25.29 8.23 15.28
CA THR A 236 26.59 7.71 15.61
C THR A 236 26.75 6.27 15.05
N ALA A 237 27.98 5.79 14.95
CA ALA A 237 28.28 4.50 14.30
C ALA A 237 27.57 3.29 14.92
N ASP A 238 27.26 3.35 16.21
CA ASP A 238 26.53 2.32 16.96
C ASP A 238 25.02 2.31 16.70
N ARG A 239 24.49 3.36 16.03
CA ARG A 239 23.12 3.43 15.56
C ARG A 239 22.91 2.80 14.19
N MET A 240 24.00 2.48 13.50
CA MET A 240 23.93 1.81 12.21
C MET A 240 23.85 0.31 12.40
N VAL A 241 22.85 -0.28 11.77
CA VAL A 241 22.56 -1.72 11.86
C VAL A 241 22.53 -2.36 10.47
N PRO A 242 22.74 -3.68 10.37
CA PRO A 242 22.70 -4.37 9.10
C PRO A 242 21.27 -4.36 8.49
N PHE A 243 21.23 -4.21 7.17
CA PHE A 243 20.03 -4.48 6.39
C PHE A 243 20.40 -5.37 5.21
N ALA A 244 19.87 -6.58 5.16
CA ALA A 244 20.12 -7.59 4.14
C ALA A 244 21.59 -7.69 3.66
N PRO A 245 22.59 -7.79 4.57
CA PRO A 245 23.99 -7.90 4.19
C PRO A 245 24.24 -9.21 3.43
N GLY A 246 25.04 -9.15 2.37
CA GLY A 246 25.31 -10.30 1.50
C GLY A 246 24.23 -10.61 0.47
N ALA A 247 23.19 -9.78 0.36
CA ALA A 247 22.15 -9.95 -0.66
C ALA A 247 22.67 -9.62 -2.07
N GLY A 248 23.70 -8.77 -2.16
CA GLY A 248 24.31 -8.33 -3.41
C GLY A 248 23.77 -6.99 -3.91
N ALA A 249 24.34 -6.53 -5.02
CA ALA A 249 24.01 -5.25 -5.60
C ALA A 249 22.55 -5.23 -6.11
N ASP A 250 21.82 -4.18 -5.73
CA ASP A 250 20.44 -3.92 -6.18
C ASP A 250 19.46 -5.09 -5.91
N ALA A 251 19.78 -5.93 -4.92
CA ALA A 251 18.98 -7.10 -4.57
C ALA A 251 17.71 -6.75 -3.77
N MET A 252 17.57 -5.49 -3.32
CA MET A 252 16.49 -5.05 -2.45
C MET A 252 15.58 -4.01 -3.11
N PRO A 253 14.77 -4.41 -4.13
CA PRO A 253 13.78 -3.51 -4.71
C PRO A 253 12.69 -3.16 -3.71
N TYR A 254 12.14 -1.95 -3.81
CA TYR A 254 11.04 -1.52 -2.96
C TYR A 254 9.70 -2.10 -3.45
N LYS A 255 9.14 -3.01 -2.67
CA LYS A 255 7.84 -3.66 -2.91
C LYS A 255 6.90 -3.59 -1.69
N CYS A 256 7.23 -2.73 -0.74
CA CYS A 256 6.53 -2.64 0.55
C CYS A 256 5.38 -1.61 0.53
N GLY A 257 5.09 -1.02 -0.63
CA GLY A 257 4.18 0.11 -0.76
C GLY A 257 2.75 -0.16 -0.34
N SER A 258 2.33 -1.41 -0.43
CA SER A 258 1.00 -1.84 -0.03
C SER A 258 0.62 -1.54 1.44
N CYS A 259 1.62 -1.49 2.33
CA CYS A 259 1.45 -1.14 3.74
C CYS A 259 2.07 0.21 4.11
N HIS A 260 2.91 0.75 3.24
CA HIS A 260 3.70 1.94 3.53
C HIS A 260 3.33 3.17 2.70
N ASN A 261 2.44 3.00 1.71
CA ASN A 261 1.95 4.09 0.84
C ASN A 261 0.43 4.08 0.71
N THR A 262 -0.13 5.19 0.29
CA THR A 262 -1.54 5.33 -0.03
C THR A 262 -1.77 5.05 -1.51
N GLY A 263 -2.70 4.15 -1.83
CA GLY A 263 -3.04 3.83 -3.22
C GLY A 263 -1.94 3.08 -3.97
N TRP A 264 -1.29 2.12 -3.33
CA TRP A 264 -0.23 1.31 -3.95
C TRP A 264 -0.76 0.35 -5.01
N ARG A 265 0.03 0.16 -6.08
CA ARG A 265 -0.19 -0.80 -7.16
C ARG A 265 1.12 -1.49 -7.51
N ASP A 266 1.13 -2.82 -7.44
CA ASP A 266 2.30 -3.60 -7.80
C ASP A 266 2.63 -3.44 -9.29
N TYR A 267 3.90 -3.34 -9.61
CA TYR A 267 4.41 -3.38 -10.97
C TYR A 267 4.39 -4.81 -11.50
N THR A 268 4.10 -4.96 -12.79
CA THR A 268 4.24 -6.22 -13.48
C THR A 268 4.83 -6.04 -14.86
N SER A 269 5.76 -6.91 -15.23
CA SER A 269 6.29 -7.03 -16.58
C SER A 269 5.82 -8.32 -17.27
N GLU A 270 5.05 -9.16 -16.60
CA GLU A 270 4.64 -10.46 -17.09
C GLU A 270 3.81 -10.33 -18.38
N PRO A 271 4.14 -11.08 -19.43
CA PRO A 271 3.37 -11.09 -20.67
C PRO A 271 1.91 -11.51 -20.40
N GLY A 272 0.96 -10.72 -20.87
CA GLY A 272 -0.47 -10.97 -20.66
C GLY A 272 -1.02 -10.52 -19.33
N ASP A 273 -0.19 -10.08 -18.41
CA ASP A 273 -0.63 -9.37 -17.22
C ASP A 273 -0.74 -7.87 -17.54
N HIS A 274 -1.96 -7.36 -17.50
CA HIS A 274 -2.28 -6.00 -17.90
C HIS A 274 -2.43 -5.03 -16.73
N ARG A 275 -2.06 -5.45 -15.54
CA ARG A 275 -2.04 -4.58 -14.36
C ARG A 275 -0.99 -3.47 -14.51
N ASN A 276 -0.57 -2.86 -13.46
CA ASN A 276 0.33 -1.70 -13.50
C ASN A 276 1.68 -1.97 -14.21
N ARG A 277 1.96 -1.25 -15.30
CA ARG A 277 3.20 -1.31 -16.09
C ARG A 277 4.20 -0.19 -15.76
N HIS A 278 3.87 0.63 -14.78
CA HIS A 278 4.68 1.79 -14.41
C HIS A 278 5.35 1.56 -13.06
N ARG A 279 6.52 2.16 -12.93
CA ARG A 279 7.24 2.25 -11.68
C ARG A 279 7.17 3.68 -11.17
N GLN A 280 7.09 3.87 -9.87
CA GLN A 280 7.05 5.22 -9.29
C GLN A 280 8.29 6.02 -9.71
N ASP A 281 8.06 7.24 -10.22
CA ASP A 281 9.11 8.15 -10.70
C ASP A 281 10.09 7.51 -11.72
N ASP A 282 9.62 6.46 -12.45
CA ASP A 282 10.40 5.65 -13.40
C ASP A 282 11.66 4.99 -12.77
N LEU A 283 11.69 4.84 -11.45
CA LEU A 283 12.82 4.25 -10.73
C LEU A 283 12.78 2.72 -10.85
N ILE A 284 13.85 2.14 -11.41
CA ILE A 284 13.92 0.71 -11.73
C ILE A 284 13.79 -0.21 -10.49
N GLY A 285 14.20 0.27 -9.33
CA GLY A 285 14.07 -0.44 -8.04
C GLY A 285 12.70 -0.34 -7.39
N MET A 286 11.77 0.46 -7.94
CA MET A 286 10.41 0.55 -7.43
C MET A 286 9.54 -0.50 -8.08
N GLU A 287 9.01 -1.43 -7.28
CA GLU A 287 8.16 -2.53 -7.76
C GLU A 287 6.68 -2.16 -7.77
N GLY A 288 6.37 -0.88 -8.00
CA GLY A 288 5.01 -0.39 -8.11
C GLY A 288 4.92 1.12 -8.19
N THR A 289 3.68 1.61 -8.14
CA THR A 289 3.32 3.03 -8.04
C THR A 289 2.40 3.26 -6.85
N PHE A 290 2.33 4.50 -6.37
CA PHE A 290 1.42 4.92 -5.32
C PHE A 290 0.81 6.30 -5.64
N ALA A 291 -0.34 6.59 -5.06
CA ALA A 291 -0.97 7.90 -5.19
C ALA A 291 -0.26 8.94 -4.31
N LEU A 292 -0.01 8.58 -3.05
CA LEU A 292 0.62 9.45 -2.06
C LEU A 292 1.65 8.68 -1.24
N PRO A 293 2.81 9.27 -0.92
CA PRO A 293 3.79 8.65 -0.04
C PRO A 293 3.24 8.59 1.40
N GLY A 294 3.62 7.55 2.12
CA GLY A 294 3.11 7.32 3.48
C GLY A 294 1.66 6.83 3.52
N VAL A 295 1.21 6.46 4.70
CA VAL A 295 -0.17 6.05 4.96
C VAL A 295 -0.94 7.31 5.37
N GLN A 296 -1.64 7.91 4.42
CA GLN A 296 -2.39 9.15 4.61
C GLN A 296 -3.89 8.89 4.88
N CYS A 297 -4.69 9.93 5.08
CA CYS A 297 -6.12 9.82 5.39
C CYS A 297 -6.85 8.86 4.47
N GLU A 298 -6.57 8.96 3.19
CA GLU A 298 -7.25 8.20 2.13
C GLU A 298 -6.85 6.72 2.07
N ALA A 299 -5.75 6.31 2.73
CA ALA A 299 -5.41 4.90 2.87
C ALA A 299 -6.45 4.14 3.71
N CYS A 300 -7.08 4.83 4.67
CA CYS A 300 -8.11 4.27 5.54
C CYS A 300 -9.52 4.69 5.15
N HIS A 301 -9.68 5.89 4.56
CA HIS A 301 -10.98 6.49 4.27
C HIS A 301 -11.39 6.40 2.80
N GLY A 302 -10.50 5.90 1.94
CA GLY A 302 -10.72 5.86 0.50
C GLY A 302 -10.47 7.21 -0.17
N ALA A 303 -10.45 7.22 -1.50
CA ALA A 303 -10.22 8.41 -2.31
C ALA A 303 -11.24 9.52 -1.99
N GLY A 304 -10.75 10.73 -1.74
CA GLY A 304 -11.52 11.82 -1.15
C GLY A 304 -12.04 12.87 -2.12
N SER A 305 -11.79 12.75 -3.42
CA SER A 305 -12.09 13.82 -4.38
C SER A 305 -13.57 14.20 -4.42
N GLU A 306 -14.47 13.22 -4.41
CA GLU A 306 -15.92 13.46 -4.42
C GLU A 306 -16.40 14.01 -3.08
N HIS A 307 -15.82 13.51 -1.98
CA HIS A 307 -16.12 14.04 -0.65
C HIS A 307 -15.67 15.50 -0.51
N ALA A 308 -14.48 15.83 -0.99
CA ALA A 308 -13.97 17.21 -0.95
C ALA A 308 -14.81 18.19 -1.79
N LYS A 309 -15.35 17.73 -2.94
CA LYS A 309 -16.25 18.55 -3.79
C LYS A 309 -17.63 18.72 -3.16
N GLN A 310 -18.18 17.65 -2.60
CA GLN A 310 -19.52 17.63 -2.01
C GLN A 310 -19.54 16.76 -0.76
N PRO A 311 -19.18 17.31 0.41
CA PRO A 311 -19.07 16.54 1.64
C PRO A 311 -20.36 15.81 2.02
N SER A 312 -20.28 14.47 2.12
CA SER A 312 -21.35 13.59 2.56
C SER A 312 -20.77 12.42 3.33
N LYS A 313 -21.55 11.87 4.27
CA LYS A 313 -21.18 10.65 4.97
C LYS A 313 -21.24 9.39 4.09
N ASP A 314 -21.86 9.50 2.93
CA ASP A 314 -22.13 8.38 2.03
C ASP A 314 -21.10 8.27 0.90
N ASN A 315 -20.25 9.28 0.72
CA ASN A 315 -19.22 9.31 -0.31
C ASN A 315 -17.79 9.31 0.25
N ILE A 316 -17.63 8.80 1.47
CA ILE A 316 -16.33 8.56 2.13
C ILE A 316 -16.48 7.39 3.13
N THR A 317 -15.49 6.54 3.25
CA THR A 317 -15.46 5.50 4.26
C THR A 317 -15.12 6.11 5.62
N ARG A 318 -16.07 6.08 6.55
CA ARG A 318 -15.89 6.70 7.87
C ARG A 318 -15.04 5.89 8.83
N LYS A 319 -15.04 4.57 8.66
CA LYS A 319 -14.27 3.62 9.48
C LYS A 319 -13.68 2.58 8.54
N ALA A 320 -12.38 2.40 8.60
CA ALA A 320 -11.73 1.34 7.84
C ALA A 320 -12.24 -0.02 8.33
N GLU A 321 -12.79 -0.80 7.42
CA GLU A 321 -13.34 -2.13 7.70
C GLU A 321 -12.44 -3.20 7.11
N GLY A 322 -12.35 -4.33 7.80
CA GLY A 322 -11.60 -5.48 7.32
C GLY A 322 -12.30 -6.15 6.14
N ARG A 323 -11.53 -6.57 5.17
CA ARG A 323 -11.99 -7.27 3.97
C ARG A 323 -11.86 -8.79 4.12
N LEU A 324 -12.47 -9.34 5.17
CA LEU A 324 -12.35 -10.76 5.53
C LEU A 324 -12.82 -11.74 4.44
N THR A 325 -13.65 -11.28 3.51
CA THR A 325 -14.25 -12.10 2.46
C THR A 325 -13.88 -11.67 1.04
N ALA A 326 -13.15 -10.56 0.90
CA ALA A 326 -12.72 -10.08 -0.41
C ALA A 326 -11.57 -10.94 -0.97
N ASP A 327 -11.53 -11.10 -2.27
CA ASP A 327 -10.35 -11.60 -2.95
C ASP A 327 -9.22 -10.58 -2.78
N LEU A 328 -8.22 -10.92 -2.00
CA LEU A 328 -7.13 -10.01 -1.65
C LEU A 328 -6.23 -9.68 -2.85
N THR A 329 -6.32 -10.45 -3.93
CA THR A 329 -5.67 -10.08 -5.19
C THR A 329 -6.28 -8.83 -5.79
N ALA A 330 -7.55 -8.55 -5.57
CA ALA A 330 -8.20 -7.31 -5.97
C ALA A 330 -7.66 -6.09 -5.19
N LEU A 331 -7.18 -6.27 -3.96
CA LEU A 331 -6.63 -5.19 -3.15
C LEU A 331 -5.38 -4.55 -3.74
N ASN A 332 -4.57 -5.35 -4.41
CA ASN A 332 -3.37 -4.83 -5.08
C ASN A 332 -3.69 -4.04 -6.34
N MET A 333 -4.94 -3.98 -6.74
CA MET A 333 -5.36 -3.46 -8.02
C MET A 333 -6.21 -2.21 -7.95
N ALA A 334 -6.85 -1.92 -6.81
CA ALA A 334 -7.79 -0.82 -6.70
C ALA A 334 -7.23 0.34 -5.88
N TYR A 335 -6.96 1.47 -6.52
CA TYR A 335 -6.83 2.74 -5.81
C TYR A 335 -8.15 3.10 -5.13
N GLY A 336 -8.06 3.75 -3.98
CA GLY A 336 -9.23 4.27 -3.29
C GLY A 336 -9.97 3.29 -2.40
N GLU A 337 -9.61 2.02 -2.41
CA GLU A 337 -10.18 1.10 -1.44
C GLU A 337 -9.48 1.22 -0.08
N PRO A 338 -10.23 1.52 0.99
CA PRO A 338 -9.66 1.62 2.32
C PRO A 338 -9.22 0.26 2.84
N VAL A 339 -8.15 0.23 3.63
CA VAL A 339 -7.62 -0.98 4.26
C VAL A 339 -7.88 -0.99 5.76
N ALA A 340 -8.21 -2.15 6.32
CA ALA A 340 -8.28 -2.31 7.75
C ALA A 340 -6.88 -2.36 8.38
N CYS A 341 -6.78 -1.99 9.65
CA CYS A 341 -5.52 -2.00 10.41
C CYS A 341 -4.77 -3.32 10.27
N GLY A 342 -5.47 -4.44 10.43
CA GLY A 342 -4.89 -5.78 10.36
C GLY A 342 -4.26 -6.15 9.03
N GLU A 343 -4.64 -5.51 7.94
CA GLU A 343 -4.06 -5.79 6.61
C GLU A 343 -2.61 -5.27 6.47
N CYS A 344 -2.27 -4.22 7.20
CA CYS A 344 -0.90 -3.70 7.26
C CYS A 344 -0.17 -4.14 8.53
N HIS A 345 -0.88 -4.23 9.65
CA HIS A 345 -0.35 -4.70 10.93
C HIS A 345 -0.38 -6.24 11.00
N THR A 346 0.08 -6.87 9.93
CA THR A 346 0.25 -8.31 9.76
C THR A 346 1.71 -8.63 9.53
N LYS A 347 2.01 -9.89 9.50
CA LYS A 347 3.33 -10.38 9.24
C LYS A 347 3.68 -10.32 7.74
N GLU A 348 4.90 -9.85 7.46
CA GLU A 348 5.56 -9.87 6.15
C GLU A 348 4.84 -9.15 5.00
N GLY A 349 3.86 -8.31 5.31
CA GLY A 349 3.08 -7.63 4.29
C GLY A 349 2.24 -8.58 3.43
N GLU A 350 2.15 -9.84 3.81
CA GLU A 350 1.18 -10.75 3.22
C GLU A 350 -0.22 -10.27 3.57
N ARG A 351 -0.98 -10.01 2.55
CA ARG A 351 -2.32 -9.43 2.68
C ARG A 351 -3.40 -10.46 2.88
N TYR A 352 -3.05 -11.62 3.37
CA TYR A 352 -4.01 -12.57 3.86
C TYR A 352 -4.42 -12.16 5.26
N TYR A 353 -5.53 -11.49 5.34
CA TYR A 353 -6.13 -11.24 6.64
C TYR A 353 -7.14 -12.35 6.94
N PRO A 354 -6.93 -13.00 8.02
CA PRO A 354 -5.82 -12.88 8.97
C PRO A 354 -4.60 -13.74 8.58
N SER A 355 -3.40 -13.16 8.63
CA SER A 355 -2.14 -13.82 8.21
C SER A 355 -1.74 -15.01 9.10
N TYR A 356 -2.33 -15.14 10.28
CA TYR A 356 -2.16 -16.30 11.17
C TYR A 356 -2.67 -17.62 10.58
N GLN A 357 -3.39 -17.61 9.47
CA GLN A 357 -3.73 -18.83 8.70
C GLN A 357 -2.54 -19.38 7.93
N THR A 358 -1.47 -18.60 7.76
CA THR A 358 -0.27 -19.07 7.12
C THR A 358 0.43 -20.07 8.05
N PRO A 359 0.62 -21.32 7.64
CA PRO A 359 1.29 -22.31 8.46
C PRO A 359 2.70 -21.83 8.81
N TYR A 360 3.12 -22.09 10.04
CA TYR A 360 4.53 -21.97 10.38
C TYR A 360 5.34 -22.92 9.50
N ASN A 361 6.21 -22.40 8.67
CA ASN A 361 7.07 -23.20 7.82
C ASN A 361 8.46 -23.27 8.45
N ALA A 362 8.79 -24.42 9.03
CA ALA A 362 10.12 -24.70 9.55
C ALA A 362 11.19 -24.66 8.46
N ASP A 363 10.82 -24.87 7.19
CA ASP A 363 11.74 -24.81 6.06
C ASP A 363 12.10 -23.35 5.68
N PHE A 364 11.23 -22.39 6.01
CA PHE A 364 11.58 -20.97 6.05
C PHE A 364 12.25 -20.57 7.37
N GLY A 365 12.28 -21.48 8.34
CA GLY A 365 12.85 -21.36 9.66
C GLY A 365 14.36 -21.45 9.72
N GLY A 366 14.98 -21.63 8.61
CA GLY A 366 16.35 -21.21 8.49
C GLY A 366 16.42 -19.73 8.90
N ASP A 367 17.43 -19.16 8.87
CA ASP A 367 17.80 -17.92 9.52
C ASP A 367 17.29 -16.62 8.86
N THR A 368 16.45 -16.67 7.82
CA THR A 368 16.05 -15.44 7.10
C THR A 368 14.58 -15.07 7.27
N ILE A 369 13.66 -15.88 6.80
CA ILE A 369 12.23 -15.59 6.94
C ILE A 369 11.68 -16.16 8.25
N GLY A 370 12.16 -17.34 8.65
CA GLY A 370 11.77 -17.97 9.91
C GLY A 370 12.17 -17.17 11.15
N GLY A 371 13.31 -16.47 11.13
CA GLY A 371 13.71 -15.58 12.22
C GLY A 371 12.71 -14.45 12.43
N ARG A 372 12.27 -13.78 11.37
CA ARG A 372 11.22 -12.76 11.45
C ARG A 372 9.89 -13.36 11.88
N TYR A 373 9.55 -14.52 11.37
CA TYR A 373 8.33 -15.24 11.73
C TYR A 373 8.30 -15.56 13.21
N LYS A 374 9.38 -16.12 13.70
CA LYS A 374 9.55 -16.42 15.10
C LYS A 374 9.47 -15.16 15.95
N GLU A 375 10.20 -14.13 15.60
CA GLU A 375 10.28 -12.88 16.36
C GLU A 375 8.93 -12.14 16.38
N TYR A 376 8.28 -11.95 15.23
CA TYR A 376 7.04 -11.20 15.17
C TYR A 376 5.82 -11.98 15.68
N PHE A 377 5.71 -13.23 15.33
CA PHE A 377 4.57 -14.05 15.73
C PHE A 377 4.67 -14.54 17.18
N GLU A 378 5.87 -14.98 17.59
CA GLU A 378 6.10 -15.47 18.95
C GLU A 378 5.99 -14.39 20.00
N GLU A 379 6.37 -13.18 19.67
CA GLU A 379 6.27 -12.04 20.57
C GLU A 379 4.93 -11.32 20.45
N GLY A 380 4.04 -11.76 19.52
CA GLY A 380 2.76 -11.10 19.28
C GLY A 380 2.90 -9.68 18.75
N ARG A 381 4.02 -9.37 18.10
CA ARG A 381 4.31 -8.02 17.59
C ARG A 381 3.45 -7.61 16.42
N THR A 382 2.91 -8.57 15.67
CA THR A 382 1.90 -8.29 14.66
C THR A 382 0.53 -8.24 15.32
N ALA A 383 0.06 -7.04 15.58
CA ALA A 383 -1.14 -6.82 16.38
C ALA A 383 -2.39 -7.51 15.78
N GLY A 384 -2.52 -7.51 14.46
CA GLY A 384 -3.66 -8.15 13.80
C GLY A 384 -3.67 -9.67 14.00
N ASP A 385 -2.53 -10.32 13.84
CA ASP A 385 -2.39 -11.76 14.02
C ASP A 385 -2.63 -12.17 15.47
N ALA A 386 -2.01 -11.45 16.40
CA ALA A 386 -2.10 -11.72 17.82
C ALA A 386 -3.51 -11.49 18.37
N LEU A 387 -4.19 -10.44 17.91
CA LEU A 387 -5.55 -10.12 18.35
C LEU A 387 -6.53 -11.20 17.97
N MET A 388 -6.45 -11.69 16.75
CA MET A 388 -7.38 -12.70 16.22
C MET A 388 -7.02 -14.12 16.67
N ALA A 389 -5.76 -14.47 16.65
CA ALA A 389 -5.15 -15.74 17.03
C ALA A 389 -6.03 -16.98 16.78
N ILE A 390 -5.81 -17.66 15.67
CA ILE A 390 -6.57 -18.90 15.37
C ILE A 390 -6.10 -20.03 16.26
N ASP A 391 -7.06 -20.74 16.83
CA ASP A 391 -6.82 -22.03 17.44
C ASP A 391 -6.33 -23.01 16.36
N PRO A 392 -5.12 -23.54 16.51
CA PRO A 392 -4.51 -24.38 15.48
C PRO A 392 -5.20 -25.75 15.31
N ASP A 393 -5.89 -26.21 16.31
CA ASP A 393 -6.56 -27.52 16.26
C ASP A 393 -7.95 -27.43 15.64
N THR A 394 -8.62 -26.29 15.79
CA THR A 394 -10.00 -26.09 15.33
C THR A 394 -10.13 -25.16 14.13
N GLY A 395 -9.11 -24.34 13.83
CA GLY A 395 -9.15 -23.31 12.80
C GLY A 395 -10.05 -22.11 13.12
N VAL A 396 -10.47 -21.98 14.37
CA VAL A 396 -11.39 -20.93 14.82
C VAL A 396 -10.64 -19.81 15.52
N PRO A 397 -10.95 -18.52 15.27
CA PRO A 397 -10.38 -17.41 16.00
C PRO A 397 -10.61 -17.55 17.52
N SER A 398 -9.53 -17.58 18.28
CA SER A 398 -9.54 -17.85 19.72
C SER A 398 -8.90 -16.74 20.56
N GLY A 399 -8.35 -15.72 19.93
CA GLY A 399 -7.75 -14.58 20.61
C GLY A 399 -8.70 -13.97 21.64
N SER A 400 -8.21 -13.67 22.83
CA SER A 400 -9.04 -13.21 23.95
C SER A 400 -9.76 -11.89 23.69
N LYS A 401 -9.26 -11.09 22.77
CA LYS A 401 -9.80 -9.79 22.35
C LYS A 401 -10.27 -9.73 20.90
N ARG A 402 -10.42 -10.88 20.24
CA ARG A 402 -10.80 -10.99 18.82
C ARG A 402 -12.12 -10.28 18.41
N HIS A 403 -12.96 -9.99 19.39
CA HIS A 403 -14.24 -9.31 19.20
C HIS A 403 -14.12 -7.77 19.20
N LEU A 404 -12.94 -7.24 19.51
CA LEU A 404 -12.67 -5.81 19.52
C LEU A 404 -12.09 -5.36 18.18
N HIS A 405 -12.41 -4.14 17.80
CA HIS A 405 -11.70 -3.43 16.73
C HIS A 405 -10.47 -2.72 17.31
N CYS A 406 -9.44 -2.55 16.49
CA CYS A 406 -8.25 -1.80 16.90
C CYS A 406 -8.60 -0.37 17.37
N ALA A 407 -9.57 0.25 16.68
CA ALA A 407 -10.06 1.58 17.02
C ALA A 407 -10.94 1.65 18.29
N ASP A 408 -11.23 0.53 18.95
CA ASP A 408 -11.87 0.55 20.27
C ASP A 408 -10.87 0.92 21.36
N CYS A 409 -9.57 0.71 21.12
CA CYS A 409 -8.50 1.06 22.05
C CYS A 409 -7.57 2.16 21.51
N HIS A 410 -7.35 2.21 20.21
CA HIS A 410 -6.42 3.14 19.57
C HIS A 410 -7.13 4.25 18.80
N ASN A 411 -6.66 5.49 18.93
CA ASN A 411 -7.00 6.57 18.04
C ASN A 411 -5.96 6.62 16.90
N PRO A 412 -6.28 6.19 15.69
CA PRO A 412 -5.31 6.14 14.58
C PRO A 412 -4.84 7.51 14.09
N HIS A 413 -5.48 8.60 14.53
CA HIS A 413 -5.09 9.98 14.22
C HIS A 413 -4.06 10.54 15.18
N LEU A 414 -3.65 9.79 16.21
CA LEU A 414 -2.69 10.19 17.21
C LEU A 414 -1.58 9.14 17.32
N SER A 415 -0.39 9.56 17.77
CA SER A 415 0.76 8.68 17.92
C SER A 415 0.79 7.97 19.24
N THR A 416 0.62 6.66 19.26
CA THR A 416 0.82 5.84 20.47
C THR A 416 2.28 5.76 20.91
N ASN A 417 3.23 5.99 20.00
CA ASN A 417 4.66 5.95 20.30
C ASN A 417 5.15 7.23 21.01
N PHE A 418 4.40 8.32 20.89
CA PHE A 418 4.73 9.64 21.41
C PHE A 418 3.56 10.24 22.17
N GLN A 419 2.93 9.44 23.04
CA GLN A 419 1.80 9.89 23.88
C GLN A 419 2.19 11.00 24.86
N ASP A 420 3.48 11.13 25.17
CA ASP A 420 4.04 12.19 25.98
C ASP A 420 4.14 13.55 25.26
N LYS A 421 3.88 13.59 23.95
CA LYS A 421 3.92 14.80 23.15
C LYS A 421 2.57 15.50 23.10
N PRO A 422 2.57 16.84 23.09
CA PRO A 422 1.34 17.62 23.00
C PRO A 422 0.46 17.19 21.82
N GLY A 423 -0.82 16.94 22.09
CA GLY A 423 -1.80 16.54 21.08
C GLY A 423 -1.91 15.02 20.87
N HIS A 424 -1.05 14.20 21.52
CA HIS A 424 -1.06 12.74 21.40
C HIS A 424 -1.46 12.00 22.68
N GLU A 425 -1.80 12.72 23.74
CA GLU A 425 -2.10 12.17 25.07
C GLU A 425 -3.27 11.17 25.05
N LYS A 426 -4.16 11.30 24.06
CA LYS A 426 -5.33 10.43 23.87
C LYS A 426 -5.16 9.42 22.71
N ALA A 427 -3.94 9.03 22.42
CA ALA A 427 -3.69 8.02 21.39
C ALA A 427 -4.24 6.63 21.80
N LEU A 428 -4.29 6.34 23.09
CA LEU A 428 -5.13 5.29 23.66
C LEU A 428 -6.41 5.92 24.21
N ILE A 429 -7.55 5.42 23.75
CA ILE A 429 -8.89 5.94 24.10
C ILE A 429 -9.63 5.05 25.09
N THR A 430 -9.12 3.85 25.35
CA THR A 430 -9.68 2.89 26.30
C THR A 430 -8.53 2.33 27.14
N GLU A 431 -8.65 2.46 28.43
CA GLU A 431 -7.73 1.83 29.38
C GLU A 431 -8.22 0.42 29.76
N CYS A 432 -7.28 -0.42 30.22
CA CYS A 432 -7.62 -1.78 30.62
C CYS A 432 -8.73 -1.81 31.69
N GLN A 433 -8.68 -0.85 32.63
CA GLN A 433 -9.62 -0.70 33.74
C GLN A 433 -11.04 -0.29 33.31
N ASP A 434 -11.23 0.28 32.12
CA ASP A 434 -12.58 0.63 31.62
C ASP A 434 -13.44 -0.62 31.44
N CYS A 435 -12.81 -1.72 31.04
CA CYS A 435 -13.49 -3.03 30.90
C CYS A 435 -13.17 -4.00 32.06
N HIS A 436 -12.00 -3.86 32.68
CA HIS A 436 -11.48 -4.74 33.73
C HIS A 436 -11.41 -4.06 35.10
N GLY A 437 -12.27 -3.08 35.38
CA GLY A 437 -12.28 -2.29 36.60
C GLY A 437 -12.43 -3.07 37.91
N ASN A 438 -12.89 -4.32 37.82
CA ASN A 438 -12.98 -5.23 38.96
C ASN A 438 -11.76 -6.15 39.14
N LYS A 439 -10.71 -5.96 38.34
CA LYS A 439 -9.48 -6.74 38.46
C LYS A 439 -8.55 -6.12 39.46
N GLU A 440 -8.46 -6.74 40.63
CA GLU A 440 -7.53 -6.34 41.68
C GLU A 440 -6.40 -7.37 41.77
N PHE A 441 -5.21 -6.91 42.17
CA PHE A 441 -4.13 -7.83 42.49
C PHE A 441 -4.46 -8.62 43.76
N ALA A 442 -4.18 -9.92 43.72
CA ALA A 442 -4.41 -10.79 44.85
C ALA A 442 -3.50 -10.41 46.05
N ASP A 443 -3.88 -10.83 47.28
CA ASP A 443 -3.11 -10.55 48.47
C ASP A 443 -1.72 -11.23 48.47
N GLY A 444 -0.82 -10.72 49.30
CA GLY A 444 0.52 -11.28 49.48
C GLY A 444 1.59 -10.70 48.56
N ALA A 445 2.48 -11.53 48.05
CA ALA A 445 3.59 -11.11 47.19
C ALA A 445 3.14 -10.39 45.92
N THR A 446 1.92 -10.64 45.46
CA THR A 446 1.35 -9.97 44.28
C THR A 446 0.97 -8.51 44.50
N LYS A 447 0.83 -8.05 45.75
CA LYS A 447 0.62 -6.62 46.04
C LYS A 447 1.78 -5.74 45.57
N VAL A 448 2.97 -6.29 45.46
CA VAL A 448 4.14 -5.57 44.96
C VAL A 448 3.93 -5.20 43.49
N HIS A 449 3.35 -6.09 42.70
CA HIS A 449 3.08 -5.85 41.29
C HIS A 449 2.15 -4.64 41.09
N ALA A 450 1.15 -4.47 41.95
CA ALA A 450 0.24 -3.30 41.92
C ALA A 450 0.93 -1.95 42.05
N VAL A 451 2.19 -1.94 42.51
CA VAL A 451 2.97 -0.71 42.75
C VAL A 451 4.05 -0.51 41.70
N VAL A 452 4.54 -1.60 41.09
CA VAL A 452 5.74 -1.59 40.22
C VAL A 452 5.48 -2.01 38.79
N ALA A 453 4.27 -2.47 38.46
CA ALA A 453 3.93 -2.97 37.14
C ALA A 453 2.54 -2.51 36.69
N ASP A 454 2.44 -2.16 35.42
CA ASP A 454 1.17 -1.90 34.77
C ASP A 454 0.62 -3.18 34.11
N CYS A 455 -0.66 -3.15 33.74
CA CYS A 455 -1.31 -4.28 33.05
C CYS A 455 -0.55 -4.69 31.79
N THR A 456 -0.05 -3.70 31.07
CA THR A 456 0.68 -3.89 29.80
C THR A 456 2.02 -4.59 29.98
N ASP A 457 2.71 -4.42 31.09
CA ASP A 457 4.00 -5.07 31.34
C ASP A 457 3.92 -6.59 31.31
N CYS A 458 2.78 -7.13 31.76
CA CYS A 458 2.53 -8.57 31.77
C CYS A 458 1.71 -9.04 30.58
N HIS A 459 0.64 -8.30 30.21
CA HIS A 459 -0.33 -8.73 29.21
C HIS A 459 -0.02 -8.23 27.79
N MET A 460 0.87 -7.26 27.64
CA MET A 460 1.32 -6.72 26.35
C MET A 460 2.85 -6.52 26.32
N PRO A 461 3.66 -7.46 26.81
CA PRO A 461 5.11 -7.29 26.80
C PRO A 461 5.59 -7.04 25.35
N ILE A 462 6.49 -6.06 25.19
CA ILE A 462 7.05 -5.68 23.89
C ILE A 462 5.93 -5.31 22.86
N ASN A 463 4.83 -4.70 23.34
CA ASN A 463 3.64 -4.37 22.55
C ASN A 463 2.90 -5.59 21.95
N SER A 464 3.00 -6.75 22.55
CA SER A 464 2.25 -7.95 22.16
C SER A 464 0.74 -7.75 22.36
N HIS A 465 -0.07 -8.25 21.42
CA HIS A 465 -1.52 -8.24 21.51
C HIS A 465 -2.13 -9.63 21.80
N LEU A 466 -1.33 -10.56 22.33
CA LEU A 466 -1.83 -11.88 22.75
C LEU A 466 -2.68 -11.84 24.02
N PHE A 467 -2.39 -10.92 24.91
CA PHE A 467 -3.10 -10.62 26.17
C PHE A 467 -3.21 -11.78 27.18
N LYS A 468 -3.45 -13.01 26.74
CA LYS A 468 -3.58 -14.17 27.62
C LYS A 468 -2.21 -14.71 27.98
N ILE A 469 -1.97 -14.96 29.27
CA ILE A 469 -0.76 -15.63 29.75
C ILE A 469 -1.13 -17.05 30.15
N ASP A 470 -0.40 -18.03 29.66
CA ASP A 470 -0.50 -19.43 30.11
C ASP A 470 0.65 -19.76 31.06
N LEU A 471 0.29 -19.95 32.33
CA LEU A 471 1.23 -20.28 33.38
C LEU A 471 1.44 -21.81 33.52
N SER A 472 0.67 -22.63 32.82
CA SER A 472 0.73 -24.09 32.92
C SER A 472 1.88 -24.70 32.12
N GLU A 473 2.43 -23.94 31.20
CA GLU A 473 3.44 -24.42 30.27
C GLU A 473 4.86 -24.06 30.71
N PRO A 474 5.80 -25.01 30.68
CA PRO A 474 7.20 -24.70 30.95
C PRO A 474 7.73 -23.66 29.98
N SER A 475 8.48 -22.68 30.47
CA SER A 475 9.02 -21.61 29.66
C SER A 475 10.13 -22.04 28.69
N ASP A 476 10.73 -23.19 28.92
CA ASP A 476 11.73 -23.84 28.07
C ASP A 476 11.11 -24.70 26.97
N SER A 477 9.79 -24.94 27.00
CA SER A 477 9.10 -25.57 25.89
C SER A 477 9.28 -24.74 24.63
N PRO A 478 9.90 -25.29 23.57
CA PRO A 478 10.29 -24.48 22.44
C PRO A 478 9.11 -23.82 21.75
N TYR A 479 7.93 -24.47 21.75
CA TYR A 479 6.74 -23.88 21.10
C TYR A 479 5.47 -24.63 21.47
N HIS A 480 4.38 -23.88 21.68
CA HIS A 480 3.04 -24.40 21.71
C HIS A 480 2.49 -24.44 20.29
N PHE A 481 2.75 -25.53 19.60
CA PHE A 481 2.18 -25.76 18.29
C PHE A 481 0.94 -26.66 18.38
N SER A 482 0.12 -26.60 17.35
CA SER A 482 -0.88 -27.61 17.08
C SER A 482 -0.24 -29.00 17.02
N LYS A 483 -1.04 -30.05 17.14
CA LYS A 483 -0.57 -31.45 17.08
C LYS A 483 0.18 -31.78 15.79
N ASP A 484 -0.17 -31.11 14.70
CA ASP A 484 0.49 -31.25 13.40
C ASP A 484 1.71 -30.31 13.22
N GLY A 485 2.02 -29.50 14.22
CA GLY A 485 3.16 -28.60 14.22
C GLY A 485 3.03 -27.36 13.32
N LYS A 486 1.86 -27.11 12.73
CA LYS A 486 1.71 -26.05 11.71
C LYS A 486 1.38 -24.69 12.27
N PHE A 487 0.67 -24.63 13.40
CA PHE A 487 0.14 -23.38 13.94
C PHE A 487 0.62 -23.18 15.36
N ARG A 488 0.81 -21.94 15.73
CA ARG A 488 1.19 -21.58 17.08
C ARG A 488 -0.01 -21.26 17.94
N GLN A 489 0.07 -21.61 19.22
CA GLN A 489 -0.99 -21.29 20.17
C GLN A 489 -0.99 -19.82 20.58
N PRO A 490 -2.17 -19.22 20.77
CA PRO A 490 -2.35 -17.78 20.84
C PRO A 490 -2.28 -17.21 22.27
N TRP A 491 -1.21 -17.48 23.00
CA TRP A 491 -0.99 -16.91 24.34
C TRP A 491 0.46 -16.67 24.65
N LEU A 492 0.68 -15.79 25.61
CA LEU A 492 1.98 -15.44 26.15
C LEU A 492 2.49 -16.57 27.07
N ARG A 493 3.80 -16.72 27.10
CA ARG A 493 4.50 -17.61 28.02
C ARG A 493 5.06 -16.82 29.21
N PRO A 494 5.36 -17.49 30.34
CA PRO A 494 6.03 -16.85 31.47
C PRO A 494 7.36 -16.14 31.08
N SER A 495 8.14 -16.73 30.16
CA SER A 495 9.36 -16.11 29.63
C SER A 495 9.12 -14.77 28.94
N GLN A 496 7.96 -14.55 28.35
CA GLN A 496 7.62 -13.29 27.70
C GLN A 496 7.10 -12.25 28.70
N SER A 497 6.29 -12.68 29.67
CA SER A 497 5.60 -11.79 30.59
C SER A 497 6.38 -11.54 31.90
N CYS A 498 7.14 -12.51 32.39
CA CYS A 498 7.78 -12.42 33.70
C CYS A 498 9.29 -12.12 33.64
N LYS A 499 9.96 -12.57 32.59
CA LYS A 499 11.44 -12.53 32.50
C LYS A 499 12.01 -11.11 32.53
N ALA A 500 11.27 -10.11 32.04
CA ALA A 500 11.74 -8.73 32.02
C ALA A 500 12.08 -8.20 33.44
N CYS A 501 11.35 -8.67 34.46
CA CYS A 501 11.55 -8.28 35.85
C CYS A 501 12.20 -9.40 36.68
N HIS A 502 11.96 -10.66 36.34
CA HIS A 502 12.38 -11.82 37.13
C HIS A 502 13.51 -12.62 36.51
N ALA A 503 14.18 -12.10 35.51
CA ALA A 503 15.40 -12.60 34.88
C ALA A 503 15.60 -14.15 34.96
N GLU A 504 16.39 -14.64 35.94
CA GLU A 504 16.83 -16.01 36.08
C GLU A 504 15.82 -16.93 36.78
N ASP A 505 14.87 -16.38 37.56
CA ASP A 505 13.94 -17.15 38.39
C ASP A 505 12.46 -17.05 37.94
N TYR A 506 12.21 -16.56 36.72
CA TYR A 506 10.87 -16.31 36.23
C TYR A 506 10.01 -17.59 36.17
N ASP A 507 10.58 -18.74 35.85
CA ASP A 507 9.89 -20.03 35.79
C ASP A 507 9.45 -20.52 37.17
N ASP A 508 10.38 -20.45 38.13
CA ASP A 508 10.09 -20.83 39.51
C ASP A 508 9.00 -19.93 40.09
N ARG A 509 9.03 -18.63 39.78
CA ARG A 509 7.98 -17.70 40.18
C ARG A 509 6.66 -17.96 39.48
N ALA A 510 6.65 -18.17 38.17
CA ALA A 510 5.45 -18.46 37.41
C ALA A 510 4.78 -19.76 37.91
N SER A 511 5.57 -20.79 38.20
CA SER A 511 5.05 -22.07 38.68
C SER A 511 4.37 -22.00 40.05
N ARG A 512 4.68 -20.97 40.85
CA ARG A 512 4.11 -20.75 42.19
C ARG A 512 2.88 -19.83 42.16
N VAL A 513 2.57 -19.26 41.03
CA VAL A 513 1.46 -18.33 40.89
C VAL A 513 0.25 -19.05 40.31
N GLU A 514 -0.70 -19.39 41.17
CA GLU A 514 -2.00 -19.90 40.71
C GLU A 514 -2.89 -18.78 40.16
N ARG A 515 -2.74 -17.56 40.71
CA ARG A 515 -3.60 -16.44 40.37
C ARG A 515 -2.97 -15.11 40.80
N ILE A 516 -2.78 -14.20 39.85
CA ILE A 516 -2.29 -12.85 40.09
C ILE A 516 -3.43 -11.87 40.37
N HIS A 517 -4.57 -12.07 39.73
CA HIS A 517 -5.79 -11.26 39.92
C HIS A 517 -6.89 -12.03 40.65
N ARG A 518 -7.75 -11.29 41.32
CA ARG A 518 -9.03 -11.76 41.87
C ARG A 518 -10.15 -11.62 40.87
#